data_9d090f045129507594d413e599662b0b
#
_entry.id   9d090f045129507594d413e599662b0b
#
_cell.length_a   1.000
_cell.length_b   1.000
_cell.length_c   1.000
_cell.angle_alpha   90.00
_cell.angle_beta   90.00
_cell.angle_gamma   90.00
#
_symmetry.space_group_name_H-M   'P 1'
#
loop_
_entity.id
_entity.type
_entity.pdbx_description
1 polymer ?
#
loop_
_entity_poly.entity_id
_entity_poly.type
_entity_poly.pdbx_seq_one_letter_code
_entity_poly.pdbx_strand_id
1 'polypeptide(L)'
;MAGSNFVDYVKIFFRSGKGGAGSPHLHREKFITKGGPDGGDGGRGGDIILRGNAQLWTLLHLKFKKHIFATSGKAGGSCERTGSDGEDVYVDVPLGTIAKDPETNEILFEITEDKEERILLKGGRGGLGNTHFKTAVNQTPRYSQPGEDGIEGWNILELKLLADVGLVGFPNAGKSTLLSVVSAAKPKIADYAFTTLVPNLGIVQYRDMQSFVMADIPGIIEGAHEGKGLGLRFLRHIERNSMLLFMIPCDTDDIHAEYKTLLSELEKYNPELLDKKRIPAI
;
A
#
# COMPACT_ATOMS: atom_id res chain seq x y z
N MET A 1 24.81 -13.89 4.07
CA MET A 1 23.49 -13.79 4.77
C MET A 1 22.47 -13.44 3.70
N ALA A 2 21.64 -14.39 3.29
CA ALA A 2 20.57 -14.13 2.32
C ALA A 2 19.45 -13.43 3.09
N GLY A 3 19.34 -12.10 2.92
CA GLY A 3 18.27 -11.30 3.51
C GLY A 3 16.91 -11.83 3.06
N SER A 4 15.93 -11.84 3.96
CA SER A 4 14.53 -12.17 3.67
C SER A 4 14.05 -11.36 2.45
N ASN A 5 13.57 -12.07 1.44
CA ASN A 5 12.98 -11.45 0.22
C ASN A 5 11.53 -10.98 0.47
N PHE A 6 11.01 -11.11 1.68
CA PHE A 6 9.70 -10.65 2.07
C PHE A 6 9.84 -9.32 2.84
N VAL A 7 9.13 -8.30 2.38
CA VAL A 7 9.11 -6.96 2.97
C VAL A 7 7.66 -6.54 3.09
N ASP A 8 7.20 -6.36 4.30
CA ASP A 8 5.85 -5.96 4.68
C ASP A 8 5.74 -4.51 5.16
N TYR A 9 6.88 -3.87 5.34
CA TYR A 9 6.98 -2.49 5.84
C TYR A 9 8.04 -1.74 5.08
N VAL A 10 7.69 -0.57 4.55
CA VAL A 10 8.64 0.38 3.95
C VAL A 10 8.27 1.80 4.35
N LYS A 11 9.29 2.61 4.63
CA LYS A 11 9.15 4.04 4.84
C LYS A 11 9.78 4.76 3.67
N ILE A 12 8.98 5.55 2.93
CA ILE A 12 9.37 6.21 1.69
C ILE A 12 9.03 7.69 1.80
N PHE A 13 9.95 8.52 1.30
CA PHE A 13 9.71 9.93 1.12
C PHE A 13 9.07 10.17 -0.23
N PHE A 14 7.88 10.74 -0.23
CA PHE A 14 7.14 11.10 -1.43
C PHE A 14 7.11 12.61 -1.61
N ARG A 15 7.13 13.06 -2.85
CA ARG A 15 6.90 14.45 -3.20
C ARG A 15 6.08 14.53 -4.47
N SER A 16 4.92 15.15 -4.39
CA SER A 16 4.10 15.47 -5.57
C SER A 16 4.70 16.62 -6.36
N GLY A 17 4.27 16.78 -7.60
CA GLY A 17 4.75 17.84 -8.47
C GLY A 17 4.24 19.22 -8.03
N LYS A 18 5.08 20.24 -8.18
CA LYS A 18 4.67 21.63 -8.04
C LYS A 18 3.89 22.08 -9.28
N GLY A 19 2.87 22.92 -9.12
CA GLY A 19 2.20 23.58 -10.24
C GLY A 19 3.12 24.58 -10.95
N GLY A 20 3.00 24.66 -12.27
CA GLY A 20 3.68 25.65 -13.07
C GLY A 20 3.16 27.07 -12.78
N ALA A 21 3.99 28.08 -12.89
CA ALA A 21 3.55 29.47 -12.76
C ALA A 21 2.71 29.90 -13.97
N GLY A 22 1.70 30.73 -13.78
CA GLY A 22 1.05 31.44 -14.87
C GLY A 22 1.98 32.43 -15.54
N SER A 23 1.68 32.80 -16.76
CA SER A 23 2.49 33.72 -17.54
C SER A 23 1.99 35.17 -17.42
N PRO A 24 2.86 36.17 -17.17
CA PRO A 24 2.50 37.58 -17.19
C PRO A 24 2.71 38.21 -18.59
N HIS A 25 2.74 37.39 -19.65
CA HIS A 25 3.05 37.82 -20.99
C HIS A 25 2.02 38.81 -21.51
N LEU A 26 2.49 39.83 -22.24
CA LEU A 26 1.67 40.80 -22.96
C LEU A 26 1.87 40.64 -24.44
N HIS A 27 0.81 40.61 -25.22
CA HIS A 27 0.84 40.46 -26.66
C HIS A 27 1.60 41.64 -27.31
N ARG A 28 2.54 41.30 -28.16
CA ARG A 28 3.33 42.30 -28.93
C ARG A 28 3.53 41.82 -30.36
N GLU A 29 3.05 42.61 -31.30
CA GLU A 29 3.28 42.35 -32.72
C GLU A 29 3.79 43.62 -33.39
N LYS A 30 4.34 43.44 -34.59
CA LYS A 30 4.74 44.55 -35.46
C LYS A 30 3.50 45.38 -35.76
N PHE A 31 3.52 46.66 -35.42
CA PHE A 31 2.40 47.61 -35.48
C PHE A 31 1.35 47.59 -34.36
N ILE A 32 1.43 46.68 -33.41
CA ILE A 32 0.57 46.66 -32.20
C ILE A 32 1.44 46.96 -30.98
N THR A 33 1.54 48.23 -30.64
CA THR A 33 2.38 48.67 -29.50
C THR A 33 1.74 48.48 -28.14
N LYS A 34 0.40 48.35 -28.07
CA LYS A 34 -0.38 48.18 -26.85
C LYS A 34 -1.22 46.92 -26.94
N GLY A 35 -0.57 45.77 -26.98
CA GLY A 35 -1.24 44.48 -26.90
C GLY A 35 -1.79 44.22 -25.47
N GLY A 36 -2.89 43.50 -25.39
CA GLY A 36 -3.48 43.06 -24.12
C GLY A 36 -2.71 41.92 -23.44
N PRO A 37 -3.16 41.49 -22.25
CA PRO A 37 -2.61 40.29 -21.63
C PRO A 37 -2.96 39.06 -22.48
N ASP A 38 -1.98 38.21 -22.69
CA ASP A 38 -2.08 36.94 -23.44
C ASP A 38 -1.29 35.79 -22.78
N GLY A 39 -0.95 35.97 -21.52
CA GLY A 39 -0.28 34.92 -20.75
C GLY A 39 -1.23 33.78 -20.40
N GLY A 40 -0.81 32.54 -20.70
CA GLY A 40 -1.51 31.31 -20.38
C GLY A 40 -1.26 30.84 -18.96
N ASP A 41 -2.04 29.86 -18.53
CA ASP A 41 -1.97 29.25 -17.20
C ASP A 41 -0.79 28.27 -17.09
N GLY A 42 -0.30 28.06 -15.88
CA GLY A 42 0.65 26.98 -15.59
C GLY A 42 -0.06 25.62 -15.61
N GLY A 43 0.70 24.57 -15.94
CA GLY A 43 0.23 23.18 -15.81
C GLY A 43 0.16 22.74 -14.35
N ARG A 44 -0.67 21.76 -14.02
CA ARG A 44 -0.70 21.16 -12.69
C ARG A 44 0.55 20.33 -12.43
N GLY A 45 0.93 20.15 -11.18
CA GLY A 45 1.93 19.15 -10.78
C GLY A 45 1.34 17.74 -10.83
N GLY A 46 2.20 16.74 -11.05
CA GLY A 46 1.80 15.33 -11.03
C GLY A 46 1.46 14.84 -9.62
N ASP A 47 0.50 13.94 -9.54
CA ASP A 47 0.07 13.29 -8.31
C ASP A 47 0.97 12.08 -7.98
N ILE A 48 1.00 11.66 -6.72
CA ILE A 48 1.50 10.35 -6.30
C ILE A 48 0.29 9.46 -6.01
N ILE A 49 0.18 8.36 -6.75
CA ILE A 49 -0.97 7.46 -6.70
C ILE A 49 -0.49 6.06 -6.32
N LEU A 50 -1.08 5.47 -5.27
CA LEU A 50 -0.91 4.06 -4.98
C LEU A 50 -1.92 3.26 -5.79
N ARG A 51 -1.45 2.18 -6.42
CA ARG A 51 -2.30 1.31 -7.24
C ARG A 51 -2.18 -0.14 -6.78
N GLY A 52 -3.33 -0.78 -6.51
CA GLY A 52 -3.41 -2.18 -6.14
C GLY A 52 -2.96 -3.10 -7.27
N ASN A 53 -2.15 -4.10 -6.95
CA ASN A 53 -1.69 -5.10 -7.89
C ASN A 53 -1.72 -6.48 -7.24
N ALA A 54 -2.68 -7.32 -7.66
CA ALA A 54 -2.87 -8.68 -7.15
C ALA A 54 -1.70 -9.65 -7.45
N GLN A 55 -0.80 -9.27 -8.36
CA GLN A 55 0.39 -10.08 -8.66
C GLN A 55 1.56 -9.81 -7.71
N LEU A 56 1.48 -8.73 -6.94
CA LEU A 56 2.48 -8.39 -5.93
C LEU A 56 2.08 -8.98 -4.58
N TRP A 57 3.06 -9.52 -3.84
CA TRP A 57 2.83 -10.19 -2.54
C TRP A 57 3.68 -9.59 -1.43
N THR A 58 4.55 -8.66 -1.78
CA THR A 58 5.50 -8.04 -0.87
C THR A 58 5.87 -6.66 -1.39
N LEU A 59 6.27 -5.79 -0.49
CA LEU A 59 6.79 -4.46 -0.80
C LEU A 59 8.29 -4.46 -1.17
N LEU A 60 8.85 -5.64 -1.52
CA LEU A 60 10.29 -5.80 -1.76
C LEU A 60 10.82 -4.85 -2.83
N HIS A 61 10.05 -4.63 -3.92
CA HIS A 61 10.44 -3.75 -5.03
C HIS A 61 10.56 -2.28 -4.59
N LEU A 62 9.95 -1.91 -3.45
CA LEU A 62 10.02 -0.58 -2.85
C LEU A 62 11.10 -0.46 -1.77
N LYS A 63 11.68 -1.58 -1.28
CA LYS A 63 12.67 -1.60 -0.20
C LYS A 63 13.84 -0.65 -0.42
N PHE A 64 14.29 -0.55 -1.66
CA PHE A 64 15.45 0.28 -2.03
C PHE A 64 15.06 1.63 -2.63
N LYS A 65 13.77 1.87 -2.88
CA LYS A 65 13.23 3.13 -3.39
C LYS A 65 12.85 4.03 -2.23
N LYS A 66 13.83 4.74 -1.65
CA LYS A 66 13.58 5.60 -0.48
C LYS A 66 12.91 6.94 -0.84
N HIS A 67 12.96 7.33 -2.09
CA HIS A 67 12.43 8.61 -2.57
C HIS A 67 11.67 8.39 -3.87
N ILE A 68 10.44 8.94 -3.94
CA ILE A 68 9.60 8.89 -5.14
C ILE A 68 9.06 10.31 -5.37
N PHE A 69 9.30 10.85 -6.56
CA PHE A 69 8.97 12.23 -6.92
C PHE A 69 8.14 12.25 -8.20
N ALA A 70 7.02 12.98 -8.18
CA ALA A 70 6.28 13.31 -9.37
C ALA A 70 6.85 14.57 -10.03
N THR A 71 6.58 14.73 -11.31
CA THR A 71 7.08 15.86 -12.09
C THR A 71 6.26 17.12 -11.84
N SER A 72 6.91 18.27 -11.90
CA SER A 72 6.24 19.57 -11.80
C SER A 72 5.58 19.96 -13.12
N GLY A 73 4.48 20.70 -13.04
CA GLY A 73 3.86 21.34 -14.17
C GLY A 73 4.76 22.42 -14.77
N LYS A 74 4.65 22.65 -16.07
CA LYS A 74 5.39 23.73 -16.74
C LYS A 74 4.68 25.05 -16.62
N ALA A 75 5.46 26.14 -16.68
CA ALA A 75 4.91 27.48 -16.70
C ALA A 75 4.08 27.73 -17.97
N GLY A 76 3.07 28.61 -17.85
CA GLY A 76 2.30 29.09 -18.97
C GLY A 76 3.15 29.88 -19.96
N GLY A 77 2.74 29.86 -21.20
CA GLY A 77 3.40 30.57 -22.31
C GLY A 77 2.69 31.84 -22.74
N SER A 78 3.14 32.39 -23.86
CA SER A 78 2.44 33.45 -24.61
C SER A 78 1.28 32.88 -25.43
N CYS A 79 0.42 33.75 -25.94
CA CYS A 79 -0.75 33.37 -26.76
C CYS A 79 -1.68 32.41 -26.03
N GLU A 80 -1.91 32.67 -24.75
CA GLU A 80 -2.80 31.87 -23.85
C GLU A 80 -2.43 30.37 -23.79
N ARG A 81 -1.18 30.00 -24.12
CA ARG A 81 -0.74 28.62 -24.06
C ARG A 81 -0.56 28.17 -22.61
N THR A 82 -1.39 27.22 -22.20
CA THR A 82 -1.26 26.56 -20.91
C THR A 82 0.03 25.72 -20.87
N GLY A 83 0.74 25.77 -19.76
CA GLY A 83 1.88 24.89 -19.51
C GLY A 83 1.43 23.42 -19.46
N SER A 84 2.31 22.49 -19.90
CA SER A 84 1.98 21.06 -19.78
C SER A 84 1.93 20.62 -18.33
N ASP A 85 1.00 19.75 -18.02
CA ASP A 85 0.88 19.13 -16.71
C ASP A 85 2.09 18.25 -16.38
N GLY A 86 2.39 18.09 -15.11
CA GLY A 86 3.33 17.11 -14.62
C GLY A 86 2.74 15.71 -14.73
N GLU A 87 3.62 14.73 -14.95
CA GLU A 87 3.23 13.33 -15.02
C GLU A 87 2.96 12.78 -13.62
N ASP A 88 1.85 12.05 -13.50
CA ASP A 88 1.49 11.32 -12.29
C ASP A 88 2.40 10.11 -12.12
N VAL A 89 2.70 9.78 -10.86
CA VAL A 89 3.53 8.62 -10.54
C VAL A 89 2.67 7.55 -9.88
N TYR A 90 2.56 6.41 -10.56
CA TYR A 90 1.88 5.24 -10.04
C TYR A 90 2.87 4.34 -9.28
N VAL A 91 2.50 4.01 -8.05
CA VAL A 91 3.26 3.10 -7.19
C VAL A 91 2.41 1.86 -6.98
N ASP A 92 2.79 0.77 -7.64
CA ASP A 92 2.11 -0.51 -7.48
C ASP A 92 2.40 -1.09 -6.10
N VAL A 93 1.34 -1.51 -5.41
CA VAL A 93 1.43 -2.12 -4.07
C VAL A 93 0.55 -3.38 -4.01
N PRO A 94 0.93 -4.38 -3.19
CA PRO A 94 0.08 -5.56 -2.99
C PRO A 94 -1.25 -5.18 -2.35
N LEU A 95 -2.26 -6.04 -2.55
CA LEU A 95 -3.56 -5.89 -1.89
C LEU A 95 -3.40 -6.00 -0.38
N GLY A 96 -4.20 -5.25 0.38
CA GLY A 96 -4.07 -5.15 1.84
C GLY A 96 -2.94 -4.22 2.29
N THR A 97 -2.37 -3.40 1.39
CA THR A 97 -1.41 -2.37 1.77
C THR A 97 -2.11 -1.17 2.39
N ILE A 98 -1.64 -0.77 3.56
CA ILE A 98 -2.10 0.42 4.28
C ILE A 98 -1.06 1.52 4.13
N ALA A 99 -1.52 2.72 3.79
CA ALA A 99 -0.71 3.93 3.87
C ALA A 99 -0.94 4.60 5.23
N LYS A 100 0.14 4.94 5.93
CA LYS A 100 0.10 5.60 7.26
C LYS A 100 0.96 6.84 7.27
N ASP A 101 0.53 7.81 8.06
CA ASP A 101 1.37 8.93 8.45
C ASP A 101 2.40 8.47 9.51
N PRO A 102 3.70 8.74 9.33
CA PRO A 102 4.73 8.28 10.26
C PRO A 102 4.76 9.04 11.60
N GLU A 103 4.13 10.21 11.69
CA GLU A 103 4.13 11.05 12.91
C GLU A 103 2.92 10.71 13.80
N THR A 104 1.74 10.59 13.19
CA THR A 104 0.49 10.31 13.92
C THR A 104 0.17 8.82 14.00
N ASN A 105 0.79 7.96 13.17
CA ASN A 105 0.43 6.56 12.93
C ASN A 105 -1.03 6.37 12.44
N GLU A 106 -1.68 7.44 12.01
CA GLU A 106 -3.02 7.36 11.45
C GLU A 106 -3.01 6.66 10.10
N ILE A 107 -4.02 5.80 9.89
CA ILE A 107 -4.25 5.14 8.61
C ILE A 107 -4.89 6.15 7.67
N LEU A 108 -4.19 6.50 6.58
CA LEU A 108 -4.73 7.38 5.55
C LEU A 108 -5.77 6.63 4.70
N PHE A 109 -5.42 5.45 4.24
CA PHE A 109 -6.31 4.54 3.51
C PHE A 109 -5.67 3.15 3.38
N GLU A 110 -6.47 2.19 2.92
CA GLU A 110 -6.09 0.82 2.60
C GLU A 110 -6.41 0.53 1.13
N ILE A 111 -5.57 -0.24 0.45
CA ILE A 111 -5.80 -0.73 -0.92
C ILE A 111 -6.26 -2.18 -0.83
N THR A 112 -7.49 -2.46 -1.21
CA THR A 112 -8.12 -3.78 -1.05
C THR A 112 -8.42 -4.49 -2.36
N GLU A 113 -8.55 -3.74 -3.47
CA GLU A 113 -8.95 -4.30 -4.77
C GLU A 113 -7.83 -4.18 -5.80
N ASP A 114 -7.84 -5.11 -6.77
CA ASP A 114 -6.90 -5.04 -7.90
C ASP A 114 -7.21 -3.83 -8.77
N LYS A 115 -6.15 -3.10 -9.15
CA LYS A 115 -6.23 -1.84 -9.92
C LYS A 115 -6.97 -0.70 -9.21
N GLU A 116 -7.28 -0.83 -7.92
CA GLU A 116 -7.75 0.29 -7.11
C GLU A 116 -6.67 1.36 -7.07
N GLU A 117 -7.05 2.60 -7.36
CA GLU A 117 -6.14 3.76 -7.34
C GLU A 117 -6.55 4.73 -6.24
N ARG A 118 -5.59 5.11 -5.40
CA ARG A 118 -5.76 6.11 -4.34
C ARG A 118 -4.67 7.14 -4.42
N ILE A 119 -5.05 8.41 -4.43
CA ILE A 119 -4.10 9.52 -4.40
C ILE A 119 -3.51 9.60 -2.99
N LEU A 120 -2.19 9.39 -2.88
CA LEU A 120 -1.45 9.56 -1.63
C LEU A 120 -1.09 11.04 -1.42
N LEU A 121 -0.52 11.69 -2.43
CA LEU A 121 -0.18 13.11 -2.40
C LEU A 121 -0.65 13.79 -3.69
N LYS A 122 -1.44 14.84 -3.52
CA LYS A 122 -1.96 15.62 -4.66
C LYS A 122 -0.92 16.63 -5.13
N GLY A 123 -0.77 16.77 -6.44
CA GLY A 123 0.06 17.80 -7.05
C GLY A 123 -0.49 19.22 -6.86
N GLY A 124 0.40 20.20 -6.89
CA GLY A 124 0.04 21.59 -6.80
C GLY A 124 -0.72 22.08 -8.05
N ARG A 125 -1.63 23.00 -7.88
CA ARG A 125 -2.35 23.63 -9.01
C ARG A 125 -1.42 24.53 -9.80
N GLY A 126 -1.62 24.57 -11.12
CA GLY A 126 -1.02 25.61 -11.96
C GLY A 126 -1.53 27.00 -11.61
N GLY A 127 -0.63 27.97 -11.67
CA GLY A 127 -0.97 29.38 -11.46
C GLY A 127 -1.70 29.96 -12.65
N LEU A 128 -2.61 30.88 -12.40
CA LEU A 128 -3.37 31.57 -13.45
C LEU A 128 -2.51 32.61 -14.19
N GLY A 129 -2.66 32.65 -15.52
CA GLY A 129 -2.06 33.67 -16.37
C GLY A 129 -2.66 35.06 -16.19
N ASN A 130 -2.01 36.08 -16.73
CA ASN A 130 -2.47 37.48 -16.57
C ASN A 130 -3.79 37.75 -17.28
N THR A 131 -4.23 36.95 -18.20
CA THR A 131 -5.52 37.06 -18.88
C THR A 131 -6.69 37.00 -17.89
N HIS A 132 -6.57 36.18 -16.82
CA HIS A 132 -7.60 36.07 -15.78
C HIS A 132 -7.73 37.30 -14.89
N PHE A 133 -6.71 38.17 -14.84
CA PHE A 133 -6.68 39.36 -13.98
C PHE A 133 -7.06 40.62 -14.72
N LYS A 134 -7.51 40.51 -15.98
CA LYS A 134 -7.99 41.63 -16.77
C LYS A 134 -9.34 42.12 -16.22
N THR A 135 -9.40 43.42 -15.88
CA THR A 135 -10.61 44.08 -15.42
C THR A 135 -10.86 45.38 -16.21
N ALA A 136 -12.02 45.97 -16.07
CA ALA A 136 -12.35 47.27 -16.68
C ALA A 136 -11.37 48.39 -16.31
N VAL A 137 -10.85 48.35 -15.07
CA VAL A 137 -9.89 49.33 -14.56
C VAL A 137 -8.46 48.95 -14.88
N ASN A 138 -8.09 47.65 -14.76
CA ASN A 138 -6.77 47.15 -15.10
C ASN A 138 -6.84 46.25 -16.35
N GLN A 139 -6.70 46.91 -17.52
CA GLN A 139 -6.81 46.20 -18.81
C GLN A 139 -5.52 45.46 -19.22
N THR A 140 -4.38 45.76 -18.60
CA THR A 140 -3.08 45.16 -18.93
C THR A 140 -2.33 44.74 -17.67
N PRO A 141 -2.82 43.75 -16.92
CA PRO A 141 -2.13 43.24 -15.72
C PRO A 141 -0.78 42.64 -16.12
N ARG A 142 0.27 43.06 -15.38
CA ARG A 142 1.65 42.60 -15.57
C ARG A 142 2.08 41.56 -14.54
N TYR A 143 1.12 40.93 -13.89
CA TYR A 143 1.34 39.89 -12.90
C TYR A 143 0.53 38.65 -13.24
N SER A 144 1.00 37.54 -12.79
CA SER A 144 0.33 36.23 -12.87
C SER A 144 0.43 35.54 -11.52
N GLN A 145 -0.31 34.49 -11.34
CA GLN A 145 -0.29 33.70 -10.11
C GLN A 145 0.86 32.68 -10.18
N PRO A 146 1.66 32.53 -9.10
CA PRO A 146 2.60 31.40 -9.02
C PRO A 146 1.83 30.08 -8.92
N GLY A 147 2.43 28.99 -9.38
CA GLY A 147 1.88 27.66 -9.12
C GLY A 147 1.97 27.31 -7.64
N GLU A 148 1.01 26.51 -7.17
CA GLU A 148 1.01 25.99 -5.82
C GLU A 148 2.17 24.98 -5.64
N ASP A 149 2.76 24.96 -4.45
CA ASP A 149 3.77 23.96 -4.13
C ASP A 149 3.15 22.56 -4.03
N GLY A 150 3.92 21.55 -4.41
CA GLY A 150 3.54 20.16 -4.18
C GLY A 150 3.63 19.81 -2.68
N ILE A 151 2.95 18.75 -2.31
CA ILE A 151 2.99 18.20 -0.96
C ILE A 151 4.15 17.20 -0.88
N GLU A 152 4.93 17.26 0.19
CA GLU A 152 6.01 16.30 0.42
C GLU A 152 6.00 15.79 1.85
N GLY A 153 6.43 14.56 2.04
CA GLY A 153 6.51 13.96 3.36
C GLY A 153 6.90 12.49 3.32
N TRP A 154 7.27 12.00 4.49
CA TRP A 154 7.46 10.58 4.71
C TRP A 154 6.10 9.91 4.86
N ASN A 155 5.95 8.74 4.25
CA ASN A 155 4.79 7.88 4.46
C ASN A 155 5.26 6.44 4.70
N ILE A 156 4.50 5.72 5.50
CA ILE A 156 4.70 4.31 5.78
C ILE A 156 3.72 3.52 4.93
N LEU A 157 4.23 2.55 4.18
CA LEU A 157 3.42 1.52 3.54
C LEU A 157 3.62 0.22 4.32
N GLU A 158 2.54 -0.31 4.84
CA GLU A 158 2.51 -1.54 5.64
C GLU A 158 1.52 -2.53 5.04
N LEU A 159 1.93 -3.76 4.86
CA LEU A 159 1.08 -4.82 4.36
C LEU A 159 0.29 -5.44 5.53
N LYS A 160 -1.04 -5.32 5.49
CA LYS A 160 -1.94 -5.84 6.54
C LYS A 160 -2.18 -7.35 6.42
N LEU A 161 -2.27 -7.85 5.20
CA LEU A 161 -2.45 -9.27 4.93
C LEU A 161 -1.11 -10.00 5.02
N LEU A 162 -1.07 -11.06 5.85
CA LEU A 162 0.10 -11.90 5.99
C LEU A 162 0.13 -13.00 4.92
N ALA A 163 -1.02 -13.63 4.70
CA ALA A 163 -1.20 -14.71 3.73
C ALA A 163 -2.68 -14.89 3.36
N ASP A 164 -2.91 -15.57 2.23
CA ASP A 164 -4.26 -15.94 1.81
C ASP A 164 -4.82 -17.05 2.68
N VAL A 165 -3.96 -18.01 3.07
CA VAL A 165 -4.32 -19.17 3.91
C VAL A 165 -3.40 -19.25 5.11
N GLY A 166 -3.97 -19.19 6.31
CA GLY A 166 -3.26 -19.45 7.57
C GLY A 166 -3.46 -20.88 8.03
N LEU A 167 -2.35 -21.60 8.29
CA LEU A 167 -2.39 -22.94 8.90
C LEU A 167 -2.59 -22.84 10.40
N VAL A 168 -3.63 -23.47 10.90
CA VAL A 168 -4.02 -23.49 12.32
C VAL A 168 -4.05 -24.93 12.80
N GLY A 169 -3.45 -25.24 13.94
CA GLY A 169 -3.45 -26.58 14.51
C GLY A 169 -2.44 -26.71 15.64
N PHE A 170 -2.56 -27.75 16.43
CA PHE A 170 -1.66 -28.04 17.55
C PHE A 170 -0.20 -28.24 17.10
N PRO A 171 0.78 -28.15 18.00
CA PRO A 171 2.14 -28.57 17.71
C PRO A 171 2.16 -29.99 17.14
N ASN A 172 3.04 -30.23 16.16
CA ASN A 172 3.19 -31.51 15.48
C ASN A 172 2.00 -31.99 14.61
N ALA A 173 0.96 -31.17 14.42
CA ALA A 173 -0.15 -31.47 13.50
C ALA A 173 0.24 -31.49 12.00
N GLY A 174 1.52 -31.47 11.66
CA GLY A 174 2.01 -31.56 10.27
C GLY A 174 1.98 -30.26 9.47
N LYS A 175 1.69 -29.10 10.05
CA LYS A 175 1.57 -27.79 9.36
C LYS A 175 2.79 -27.45 8.51
N SER A 176 3.97 -27.46 9.11
CA SER A 176 5.23 -27.12 8.42
C SER A 176 5.60 -28.15 7.37
N THR A 177 5.23 -29.43 7.59
CA THR A 177 5.41 -30.51 6.62
C THR A 177 4.51 -30.27 5.41
N LEU A 178 3.22 -30.01 5.61
CA LEU A 178 2.30 -29.66 4.54
C LEU A 178 2.85 -28.47 3.73
N LEU A 179 3.22 -27.39 4.41
CA LEU A 179 3.74 -26.20 3.75
C LEU A 179 4.98 -26.51 2.90
N SER A 180 5.88 -27.36 3.40
CA SER A 180 7.11 -27.74 2.68
C SER A 180 6.84 -28.56 1.42
N VAL A 181 5.77 -29.37 1.41
CA VAL A 181 5.39 -30.23 0.30
C VAL A 181 4.64 -29.47 -0.79
N VAL A 182 3.69 -28.58 -0.40
CA VAL A 182 2.83 -27.88 -1.36
C VAL A 182 3.46 -26.60 -1.89
N SER A 183 4.49 -26.08 -1.25
CA SER A 183 5.15 -24.85 -1.68
C SER A 183 6.02 -25.07 -2.92
N ALA A 184 5.82 -24.23 -3.95
CA ALA A 184 6.61 -24.26 -5.19
C ALA A 184 8.09 -23.90 -4.98
N ALA A 185 8.43 -23.25 -3.86
CA ALA A 185 9.79 -22.95 -3.43
C ALA A 185 9.93 -23.31 -1.95
N LYS A 186 11.16 -23.55 -1.48
CA LYS A 186 11.40 -23.80 -0.04
C LYS A 186 10.75 -22.68 0.77
N PRO A 187 9.91 -23.01 1.78
CA PRO A 187 9.28 -22.02 2.64
C PRO A 187 10.31 -21.04 3.19
N LYS A 188 10.00 -19.77 3.13
CA LYS A 188 10.89 -18.71 3.61
C LYS A 188 10.44 -18.26 4.99
N ILE A 189 11.42 -18.18 5.87
CA ILE A 189 11.25 -17.54 7.17
C ILE A 189 11.13 -16.03 6.92
N ALA A 190 10.01 -15.46 7.30
CA ALA A 190 9.78 -14.02 7.19
C ALA A 190 10.06 -13.36 8.56
N ASP A 191 11.11 -12.53 8.60
CA ASP A 191 11.50 -11.81 9.81
C ASP A 191 10.72 -10.50 9.90
N TYR A 192 9.66 -10.51 10.70
CA TYR A 192 8.83 -9.33 10.94
C TYR A 192 9.36 -8.59 12.17
N ALA A 193 9.57 -7.28 12.06
CA ALA A 193 10.07 -6.43 13.14
C ALA A 193 9.20 -6.44 14.41
N PHE A 194 7.96 -6.94 14.31
CA PHE A 194 7.00 -7.01 15.41
C PHE A 194 6.70 -8.45 15.89
N THR A 195 7.42 -9.47 15.38
CA THR A 195 7.17 -10.87 15.75
C THR A 195 8.36 -11.48 16.46
N THR A 196 8.08 -12.13 17.60
CA THR A 196 9.05 -13.00 18.29
C THR A 196 9.05 -14.42 17.74
N LEU A 197 7.98 -14.82 17.06
CA LEU A 197 7.85 -16.06 16.33
C LEU A 197 7.68 -15.72 14.85
N VAL A 198 8.61 -16.19 14.06
CA VAL A 198 8.70 -15.86 12.63
C VAL A 198 7.84 -16.86 11.85
N PRO A 199 6.76 -16.42 11.16
CA PRO A 199 5.95 -17.34 10.37
C PRO A 199 6.72 -17.83 9.16
N ASN A 200 6.51 -19.10 8.81
CA ASN A 200 7.01 -19.66 7.56
C ASN A 200 5.99 -19.40 6.46
N LEU A 201 6.40 -18.70 5.41
CA LEU A 201 5.56 -18.43 4.26
C LEU A 201 5.94 -19.32 3.08
N GLY A 202 4.94 -19.91 2.45
CA GLY A 202 5.09 -20.69 1.23
C GLY A 202 4.17 -20.19 0.13
N ILE A 203 4.67 -20.18 -1.10
CA ILE A 203 3.89 -19.86 -2.28
C ILE A 203 3.38 -21.18 -2.86
N VAL A 204 2.06 -21.33 -2.93
CA VAL A 204 1.40 -22.51 -3.46
C VAL A 204 0.86 -22.19 -4.85
N GLN A 205 1.36 -22.89 -5.87
CA GLN A 205 0.80 -22.85 -7.23
C GLN A 205 -0.33 -23.85 -7.34
N TYR A 206 -1.49 -23.45 -7.88
CA TYR A 206 -2.64 -24.35 -8.05
C TYR A 206 -3.17 -24.42 -9.48
N ARG A 207 -2.81 -23.46 -10.35
CA ARG A 207 -3.10 -23.43 -11.78
C ARG A 207 -2.02 -22.65 -12.52
N ASP A 208 -2.04 -22.73 -13.85
CA ASP A 208 -1.15 -21.95 -14.69
C ASP A 208 -1.25 -20.46 -14.35
N MET A 209 -0.13 -19.87 -13.98
CA MET A 209 0.03 -18.44 -13.61
C MET A 209 -0.79 -18.00 -12.38
N GLN A 210 -1.37 -18.93 -11.60
CA GLN A 210 -2.09 -18.59 -10.37
C GLN A 210 -1.45 -19.26 -9.16
N SER A 211 -1.30 -18.50 -8.10
CA SER A 211 -0.71 -18.93 -6.84
C SER A 211 -1.26 -18.12 -5.69
N PHE A 212 -1.15 -18.65 -4.50
CA PHE A 212 -1.55 -17.98 -3.26
C PHE A 212 -0.47 -18.19 -2.19
N VAL A 213 -0.47 -17.33 -1.19
CA VAL A 213 0.46 -17.40 -0.07
C VAL A 213 -0.18 -18.19 1.07
N MET A 214 0.55 -19.19 1.56
CA MET A 214 0.18 -19.98 2.73
C MET A 214 1.17 -19.68 3.86
N ALA A 215 0.67 -19.41 5.05
CA ALA A 215 1.47 -19.15 6.24
C ALA A 215 1.36 -20.31 7.23
N ASP A 216 2.50 -20.88 7.61
CA ASP A 216 2.60 -21.72 8.81
C ASP A 216 2.84 -20.79 10.01
N ILE A 217 1.86 -20.73 10.87
CA ILE A 217 1.89 -19.90 12.06
C ILE A 217 2.24 -20.83 13.23
N PRO A 218 3.48 -20.79 13.76
CA PRO A 218 3.90 -21.70 14.81
C PRO A 218 3.12 -21.47 16.10
N GLY A 219 2.48 -22.52 16.63
CA GLY A 219 2.09 -22.62 18.03
C GLY A 219 0.75 -22.03 18.47
N ILE A 220 -0.39 -22.67 18.12
CA ILE A 220 -1.49 -22.67 19.09
C ILE A 220 -1.06 -23.58 20.24
N ILE A 221 -0.80 -23.01 21.40
CA ILE A 221 -0.53 -23.72 22.64
C ILE A 221 -1.78 -23.56 23.49
N GLU A 222 -2.26 -24.61 24.09
CA GLU A 222 -3.30 -24.60 25.12
C GLU A 222 -2.99 -23.52 26.17
N GLY A 223 -3.92 -22.60 26.44
CA GLY A 223 -3.69 -21.47 27.33
C GLY A 223 -3.03 -20.23 26.71
N ALA A 224 -2.98 -20.10 25.40
CA ALA A 224 -2.44 -18.92 24.71
C ALA A 224 -3.13 -17.60 25.12
N HIS A 225 -4.39 -17.66 25.57
CA HIS A 225 -5.19 -16.54 26.07
C HIS A 225 -4.79 -16.07 27.49
N GLU A 226 -4.10 -16.90 28.29
CA GLU A 226 -3.74 -16.59 29.69
C GLU A 226 -2.56 -15.62 29.86
N GLY A 227 -2.17 -14.90 28.82
CA GLY A 227 -1.27 -13.75 28.95
C GLY A 227 0.22 -14.07 29.09
N LYS A 228 0.68 -15.28 28.83
CA LYS A 228 2.10 -15.61 28.76
C LYS A 228 2.75 -15.11 27.45
N GLY A 229 2.56 -13.84 27.12
CA GLY A 229 3.32 -13.02 26.16
C GLY A 229 3.38 -13.48 24.69
N LEU A 230 3.28 -14.77 24.40
CA LEU A 230 3.43 -15.37 23.08
C LEU A 230 2.07 -15.52 22.35
N GLY A 231 0.98 -15.78 23.08
CA GLY A 231 -0.34 -16.06 22.50
C GLY A 231 -0.98 -14.87 21.79
N LEU A 232 -0.97 -13.69 22.40
CA LEU A 232 -1.58 -12.48 21.83
C LEU A 232 -0.91 -12.01 20.52
N ARG A 233 0.39 -12.19 20.41
CA ARG A 233 1.14 -11.82 19.19
C ARG A 233 0.88 -12.80 18.05
N PHE A 234 0.77 -14.08 18.38
CA PHE A 234 0.41 -15.14 17.45
C PHE A 234 -0.96 -14.92 16.81
N LEU A 235 -1.94 -14.55 17.61
CA LEU A 235 -3.32 -14.40 17.18
C LEU A 235 -3.51 -13.19 16.23
N ARG A 236 -2.68 -12.16 16.33
CA ARG A 236 -2.62 -11.07 15.34
C ARG A 236 -2.22 -11.55 13.93
N HIS A 237 -1.46 -12.64 13.83
CA HIS A 237 -1.12 -13.21 12.53
C HIS A 237 -2.33 -13.91 11.90
N ILE A 238 -3.16 -14.55 12.71
CA ILE A 238 -4.40 -15.18 12.24
C ILE A 238 -5.38 -14.14 11.71
N GLU A 239 -5.47 -12.97 12.36
CA GLU A 239 -6.32 -11.86 11.90
C GLU A 239 -5.96 -11.38 10.48
N ARG A 240 -4.71 -11.54 10.08
CA ARG A 240 -4.17 -11.06 8.81
C ARG A 240 -4.32 -12.05 7.64
N ASN A 241 -4.92 -13.22 7.86
CA ASN A 241 -5.18 -14.20 6.81
C ASN A 241 -6.61 -14.10 6.30
N SER A 242 -6.82 -14.37 5.00
CA SER A 242 -8.15 -14.34 4.40
C SER A 242 -8.96 -15.60 4.72
N MET A 243 -8.28 -16.75 4.89
CA MET A 243 -8.87 -18.04 5.16
C MET A 243 -8.03 -18.81 6.18
N LEU A 244 -8.64 -19.70 6.95
CA LEU A 244 -7.98 -20.58 7.92
C LEU A 244 -8.12 -22.04 7.51
N LEU A 245 -6.98 -22.75 7.46
CA LEU A 245 -6.91 -24.19 7.27
C LEU A 245 -6.57 -24.85 8.60
N PHE A 246 -7.55 -25.53 9.21
CA PHE A 246 -7.38 -26.25 10.46
C PHE A 246 -6.79 -27.62 10.20
N MET A 247 -5.62 -27.89 10.75
CA MET A 247 -4.97 -29.19 10.64
C MET A 247 -5.13 -29.98 11.94
N ILE A 248 -5.77 -31.13 11.85
CA ILE A 248 -6.05 -32.03 12.96
C ILE A 248 -5.34 -33.36 12.66
N PRO A 249 -4.48 -33.83 13.56
CA PRO A 249 -3.80 -35.11 13.36
C PRO A 249 -4.82 -36.28 13.29
N CYS A 250 -4.59 -37.21 12.36
CA CYS A 250 -5.47 -38.38 12.22
C CYS A 250 -5.30 -39.43 13.32
N ASP A 251 -4.25 -39.32 14.11
CA ASP A 251 -3.94 -40.19 15.25
C ASP A 251 -4.50 -39.74 16.58
N THR A 252 -5.33 -38.68 16.57
CA THR A 252 -6.00 -38.20 17.77
C THR A 252 -7.21 -39.08 18.16
N ASP A 253 -7.47 -39.22 19.45
CA ASP A 253 -8.59 -40.02 19.98
C ASP A 253 -9.97 -39.40 19.62
N ASP A 254 -10.08 -38.07 19.53
CA ASP A 254 -11.31 -37.36 19.20
C ASP A 254 -11.04 -36.10 18.35
N ILE A 255 -11.13 -36.26 17.03
CA ILE A 255 -10.99 -35.21 16.04
C ILE A 255 -11.94 -34.03 16.30
N HIS A 256 -13.17 -34.34 16.75
CA HIS A 256 -14.19 -33.33 16.97
C HIS A 256 -13.93 -32.49 18.22
N ALA A 257 -13.42 -33.11 19.27
CA ALA A 257 -13.00 -32.42 20.48
C ALA A 257 -11.82 -31.48 20.20
N GLU A 258 -10.81 -31.93 19.47
CA GLU A 258 -9.69 -31.07 19.09
C GLU A 258 -10.13 -29.87 18.24
N TYR A 259 -10.98 -30.10 17.24
CA TYR A 259 -11.52 -28.99 16.43
C TYR A 259 -12.28 -27.95 17.28
N LYS A 260 -13.11 -28.40 18.22
CA LYS A 260 -13.80 -27.52 19.15
C LYS A 260 -12.86 -26.74 20.06
N THR A 261 -11.80 -27.38 20.53
CA THR A 261 -10.78 -26.72 21.35
C THR A 261 -10.08 -25.62 20.57
N LEU A 262 -9.67 -25.87 19.33
CA LEU A 262 -9.07 -24.85 18.46
C LEU A 262 -10.02 -23.67 18.20
N LEU A 263 -11.31 -23.94 17.95
CA LEU A 263 -12.31 -22.89 17.78
C LEU A 263 -12.50 -22.06 19.06
N SER A 264 -12.57 -22.72 20.22
CA SER A 264 -12.73 -22.05 21.52
C SER A 264 -11.54 -21.13 21.83
N GLU A 265 -10.31 -21.52 21.49
CA GLU A 265 -9.14 -20.68 21.66
C GLU A 265 -9.17 -19.44 20.74
N LEU A 266 -9.63 -19.59 19.50
CA LEU A 266 -9.80 -18.46 18.60
C LEU A 266 -10.90 -17.52 19.06
N GLU A 267 -12.04 -18.05 19.51
CA GLU A 267 -13.17 -17.28 20.04
C GLU A 267 -12.80 -16.44 21.27
N LYS A 268 -12.06 -17.03 22.20
CA LYS A 268 -11.57 -16.33 23.41
C LYS A 268 -10.65 -15.17 23.08
N TYR A 269 -9.93 -15.26 21.96
CA TYR A 269 -9.04 -14.19 21.53
C TYR A 269 -9.78 -13.07 20.78
N ASN A 270 -10.47 -13.40 19.70
CA ASN A 270 -11.27 -12.48 18.88
C ASN A 270 -12.41 -13.22 18.22
N PRO A 271 -13.66 -12.99 18.64
CA PRO A 271 -14.84 -13.62 18.05
C PRO A 271 -14.98 -13.42 16.53
N GLU A 272 -14.46 -12.29 15.98
CA GLU A 272 -14.50 -12.00 14.55
C GLU A 272 -13.72 -13.02 13.70
N LEU A 273 -12.79 -13.75 14.29
CA LEU A 273 -12.07 -14.82 13.60
C LEU A 273 -12.97 -16.00 13.24
N LEU A 274 -14.08 -16.17 13.95
CA LEU A 274 -15.06 -17.19 13.64
C LEU A 274 -15.88 -16.88 12.38
N ASP A 275 -15.89 -15.64 11.91
CA ASP A 275 -16.56 -15.24 10.67
C ASP A 275 -15.69 -15.52 9.43
N LYS A 276 -14.43 -15.84 9.62
CA LYS A 276 -13.52 -16.16 8.50
C LYS A 276 -13.87 -17.50 7.87
N LYS A 277 -13.64 -17.60 6.57
CA LYS A 277 -13.72 -18.88 5.84
C LYS A 277 -12.73 -19.86 6.47
N ARG A 278 -13.17 -21.07 6.74
CA ARG A 278 -12.37 -22.11 7.38
C ARG A 278 -12.61 -23.48 6.77
N ILE A 279 -11.55 -24.25 6.68
CA ILE A 279 -11.58 -25.63 6.15
C ILE A 279 -10.86 -26.52 7.17
N PRO A 280 -11.49 -27.55 7.72
CA PRO A 280 -10.79 -28.58 8.46
C PRO A 280 -10.11 -29.56 7.51
N ALA A 281 -8.87 -29.94 7.83
CA ALA A 281 -8.09 -30.97 7.16
C ALA A 281 -7.61 -31.99 8.22
N ILE A 282 -7.69 -33.27 7.88
CA ILE A 282 -7.31 -34.40 8.71
C ILE A 282 -6.17 -35.14 8.07
#